data_becbd29d36ea43855a32b890719a7043
#
_entry.id   becbd29d36ea43855a32b890719a7043
#
_cell.length_a   1.000
_cell.length_b   1.000
_cell.length_c   1.000
_cell.angle_alpha   90.00
_cell.angle_beta   90.00
_cell.angle_gamma   90.00
#
_symmetry.space_group_name_H-M   'P 1'
#
loop_
_entity.id
_entity.type
_entity.pdbx_description
1 polymer ?
#
loop_
_entity_poly.entity_id
_entity_poly.type
_entity_poly.pdbx_seq_one_letter_code
_entity_poly.pdbx_strand_id
1 'polypeptide(L)'
;MKILRVLAVLAASLFCVTGAHAAADGSDTAIWGKVKNLLVGDRTVIDDATGAVVELEAPVRAEDAAVVPLAVRTKELPGGVRVTRLHLVIDENPSPIGGTFTFAPMAGRADIETRVRIEAYSWVRALAETSDGKIYMARRYVKASGGCSAPA
;
A
#
# COMPACT_ATOMS: atom_id res chain seq x y z
N MET A 1 28.92 -68.69 2.55
CA MET A 1 28.70 -67.88 1.34
C MET A 1 27.21 -67.55 1.28
N LYS A 2 26.78 -66.37 1.76
CA LYS A 2 25.46 -65.77 1.48
C LYS A 2 25.62 -64.27 1.45
N ILE A 3 25.55 -63.70 0.26
CA ILE A 3 25.70 -62.30 -0.03
C ILE A 3 24.37 -61.60 0.28
N LEU A 4 24.32 -60.75 1.31
CA LEU A 4 23.17 -59.96 1.66
C LEU A 4 23.21 -58.65 0.90
N ARG A 5 22.32 -58.48 -0.09
CA ARG A 5 22.15 -57.28 -0.86
C ARG A 5 21.32 -56.28 -0.03
N VAL A 6 21.93 -55.20 0.41
CA VAL A 6 21.23 -54.05 1.02
C VAL A 6 20.77 -53.15 -0.11
N LEU A 7 19.46 -53.09 -0.31
CA LEU A 7 18.82 -52.11 -1.20
C LEU A 7 18.68 -50.80 -0.44
N ALA A 8 19.45 -49.79 -0.82
CA ALA A 8 19.28 -48.40 -0.35
C ALA A 8 18.16 -47.74 -1.17
N VAL A 9 17.02 -47.53 -0.54
CA VAL A 9 15.93 -46.74 -1.11
C VAL A 9 16.20 -45.27 -0.86
N LEU A 10 16.60 -44.55 -1.90
CA LEU A 10 16.78 -43.08 -1.89
C LEU A 10 15.39 -42.46 -2.04
N ALA A 11 14.77 -42.01 -0.96
CA ALA A 11 13.55 -41.22 -0.99
C ALA A 11 13.90 -39.79 -1.35
N ALA A 12 13.74 -39.41 -2.62
CA ALA A 12 13.82 -38.00 -3.07
C ALA A 12 12.55 -37.27 -2.62
N SER A 13 12.65 -36.51 -1.54
CA SER A 13 11.61 -35.60 -1.09
C SER A 13 11.53 -34.40 -2.02
N LEU A 14 10.56 -34.43 -2.95
CA LEU A 14 10.22 -33.30 -3.81
C LEU A 14 9.53 -32.25 -2.95
N PHE A 15 10.29 -31.22 -2.51
CA PHE A 15 9.75 -30.03 -1.86
C PHE A 15 9.01 -29.23 -2.93
N CYS A 16 7.69 -29.39 -3.00
CA CYS A 16 6.83 -28.54 -3.79
C CYS A 16 6.70 -27.20 -3.07
N VAL A 17 7.51 -26.22 -3.44
CA VAL A 17 7.35 -24.82 -3.01
C VAL A 17 6.09 -24.31 -3.71
N THR A 18 4.95 -24.44 -3.07
CA THR A 18 3.74 -23.75 -3.48
C THR A 18 3.92 -22.27 -3.18
N GLY A 19 4.41 -21.52 -4.15
CA GLY A 19 4.35 -20.07 -4.12
C GLY A 19 2.87 -19.67 -4.01
N ALA A 20 2.46 -19.18 -2.86
CA ALA A 20 1.17 -18.54 -2.71
C ALA A 20 1.17 -17.29 -3.59
N HIS A 21 0.63 -17.41 -4.80
CA HIS A 21 0.24 -16.24 -5.58
C HIS A 21 -0.93 -15.62 -4.82
N ALA A 22 -0.66 -14.50 -4.12
CA ALA A 22 -1.72 -13.64 -3.64
C ALA A 22 -2.56 -13.29 -4.88
N ALA A 23 -3.84 -13.62 -4.85
CA ALA A 23 -4.76 -13.26 -5.92
C ALA A 23 -4.67 -11.74 -6.09
N ALA A 24 -4.41 -11.28 -7.31
CA ALA A 24 -4.37 -9.84 -7.60
C ALA A 24 -5.75 -9.26 -7.26
N ASP A 25 -5.80 -8.43 -6.24
CA ASP A 25 -7.03 -7.79 -5.76
C ASP A 25 -7.50 -6.62 -6.64
N GLY A 26 -6.92 -6.47 -7.83
CA GLY A 26 -7.16 -5.38 -8.76
C GLY A 26 -6.55 -4.05 -8.33
N SER A 27 -5.72 -4.04 -7.29
CA SER A 27 -5.06 -2.82 -6.81
C SER A 27 -3.82 -2.41 -7.62
N ASP A 28 -3.28 -3.30 -8.44
CA ASP A 28 -2.13 -3.01 -9.32
C ASP A 28 -2.61 -2.36 -10.62
N THR A 29 -2.94 -1.09 -10.55
CA THR A 29 -3.34 -0.30 -11.72
C THR A 29 -2.12 0.15 -12.53
N ALA A 30 -2.31 0.37 -13.84
CA ALA A 30 -1.24 0.91 -14.70
C ALA A 30 -0.82 2.33 -14.24
N ILE A 31 -1.74 3.09 -13.67
CA ILE A 31 -1.49 4.42 -13.11
C ILE A 31 -0.62 4.30 -11.86
N TRP A 32 -0.96 3.37 -10.95
CA TRP A 32 -0.16 3.11 -9.77
C TRP A 32 1.29 2.76 -10.13
N GLY A 33 1.52 1.89 -11.12
CA GLY A 33 2.88 1.55 -11.54
C GLY A 33 3.71 2.76 -11.96
N LYS A 34 3.12 3.72 -12.69
CA LYS A 34 3.78 4.96 -13.08
C LYS A 34 4.04 5.89 -11.89
N VAL A 35 3.04 6.08 -11.04
CA VAL A 35 3.15 6.95 -9.85
C VAL A 35 4.15 6.39 -8.85
N LYS A 36 4.13 5.08 -8.59
CA LYS A 36 5.11 4.40 -7.75
C LYS A 36 6.52 4.70 -8.24
N ASN A 37 6.78 4.50 -9.53
CA ASN A 37 8.10 4.73 -10.11
C ASN A 37 8.56 6.19 -9.96
N LEU A 38 7.63 7.14 -10.12
CA LEU A 38 7.90 8.58 -9.93
C LEU A 38 8.22 8.93 -8.47
N LEU A 39 7.47 8.39 -7.50
CA LEU A 39 7.62 8.74 -6.09
C LEU A 39 8.79 8.03 -5.41
N VAL A 40 8.96 6.75 -5.70
CA VAL A 40 9.87 5.89 -4.93
C VAL A 40 10.88 5.12 -5.79
N GLY A 41 10.78 5.21 -7.13
CA GLY A 41 11.66 4.51 -8.07
C GLY A 41 11.58 2.99 -7.91
N ASP A 42 12.73 2.34 -7.95
CA ASP A 42 12.85 0.89 -7.83
C ASP A 42 12.79 0.37 -6.39
N ARG A 43 12.57 1.26 -5.42
CA ARG A 43 12.48 0.86 -4.00
C ARG A 43 11.26 -0.05 -3.79
N THR A 44 11.44 -1.06 -2.94
CA THR A 44 10.37 -1.96 -2.55
C THR A 44 9.33 -1.24 -1.70
N VAL A 45 8.06 -1.36 -2.08
CA VAL A 45 6.91 -0.92 -1.28
C VAL A 45 6.34 -2.14 -0.57
N ILE A 46 6.28 -2.08 0.74
CA ILE A 46 5.76 -3.14 1.62
C ILE A 46 4.27 -2.86 1.82
N ASP A 47 3.43 -3.83 1.45
CA ASP A 47 1.99 -3.73 1.70
C ASP A 47 1.69 -3.90 3.19
N ASP A 48 1.15 -2.87 3.81
CA ASP A 48 0.78 -2.86 5.24
C ASP A 48 -0.73 -3.05 5.41
N ALA A 49 -1.22 -4.20 4.98
CA ALA A 49 -2.64 -4.54 5.08
C ALA A 49 -3.16 -4.59 6.54
N THR A 50 -2.26 -4.74 7.50
CA THR A 50 -2.59 -4.84 8.93
C THR A 50 -2.60 -3.50 9.65
N GLY A 51 -2.07 -2.43 9.04
CA GLY A 51 -1.90 -1.13 9.67
C GLY A 51 -0.85 -1.15 10.79
N ALA A 52 0.18 -2.00 10.66
CA ALA A 52 1.25 -2.10 11.67
C ALA A 52 2.15 -0.85 11.70
N VAL A 53 2.27 -0.13 10.60
CA VAL A 53 3.08 1.08 10.43
C VAL A 53 2.20 2.27 10.04
N VAL A 54 1.37 2.08 9.02
CA VAL A 54 0.51 3.12 8.46
C VAL A 54 -0.91 2.59 8.23
N GLU A 55 -1.88 3.34 8.68
CA GLU A 55 -3.30 3.04 8.49
C GLU A 55 -3.95 4.18 7.70
N LEU A 56 -4.77 3.82 6.72
CA LEU A 56 -5.55 4.77 5.92
C LEU A 56 -7.04 4.59 6.24
N GLU A 57 -7.63 5.62 6.79
CA GLU A 57 -9.06 5.72 7.01
C GLU A 57 -9.69 6.48 5.84
N ALA A 58 -10.64 5.84 5.17
CA ALA A 58 -11.38 6.41 4.06
C ALA A 58 -12.78 5.77 4.00
N PRO A 59 -13.82 6.49 3.59
CA PRO A 59 -15.14 5.91 3.40
C PRO A 59 -15.15 4.92 2.24
N VAL A 60 -15.85 3.81 2.37
CA VAL A 60 -16.05 2.85 1.27
C VAL A 60 -16.84 3.50 0.12
N ARG A 61 -17.79 4.38 0.48
CA ARG A 61 -18.58 5.19 -0.46
C ARG A 61 -18.55 6.64 0.01
N ALA A 62 -18.09 7.53 -0.85
CA ALA A 62 -18.11 8.96 -0.59
C ALA A 62 -19.54 9.51 -0.81
N GLU A 63 -20.04 10.31 0.12
CA GLU A 63 -21.30 11.05 -0.01
C GLU A 63 -21.14 12.19 -1.00
N ASP A 64 -19.99 12.89 -0.95
CA ASP A 64 -19.61 13.95 -1.86
C ASP A 64 -18.19 13.68 -2.39
N ALA A 65 -18.07 13.46 -3.69
CA ALA A 65 -16.81 13.19 -4.35
C ALA A 65 -15.85 14.39 -4.36
N ALA A 66 -16.37 15.60 -4.19
CA ALA A 66 -15.56 16.81 -4.13
C ALA A 66 -14.88 17.00 -2.78
N VAL A 67 -15.37 16.38 -1.70
CA VAL A 67 -14.93 16.63 -0.32
C VAL A 67 -14.88 15.32 0.48
N VAL A 68 -14.06 14.37 0.05
CA VAL A 68 -13.93 13.06 0.70
C VAL A 68 -12.99 13.17 1.90
N PRO A 69 -13.43 12.87 3.12
CA PRO A 69 -12.56 12.88 4.30
C PRO A 69 -11.61 11.69 4.27
N LEU A 70 -10.34 11.94 4.55
CA LEU A 70 -9.30 10.93 4.71
C LEU A 70 -8.51 11.20 5.98
N ALA A 71 -8.11 10.12 6.67
CA ALA A 71 -7.11 10.21 7.72
C ALA A 71 -6.02 9.16 7.49
N VAL A 72 -4.77 9.58 7.67
CA VAL A 72 -3.61 8.69 7.71
C VAL A 72 -3.07 8.70 9.12
N ARG A 73 -2.98 7.52 9.72
CA ARG A 73 -2.47 7.32 11.07
C ARG A 73 -1.19 6.52 11.01
N THR A 74 -0.19 6.93 11.77
CA THR A 74 1.06 6.18 11.88
C THR A 74 1.23 5.59 13.27
N LYS A 75 1.92 4.46 13.34
CA LYS A 75 2.21 3.79 14.61
C LYS A 75 3.63 4.13 15.07
N GLU A 76 3.86 4.06 16.37
CA GLU A 76 5.22 4.12 16.91
C GLU A 76 5.98 2.86 16.51
N LEU A 77 7.20 3.05 16.00
CA LEU A 77 8.05 1.97 15.53
C LEU A 77 9.19 1.71 16.53
N PRO A 78 9.59 0.44 16.72
CA PRO A 78 10.67 0.11 17.62
C PRO A 78 12.01 0.69 17.15
N GLY A 79 12.95 0.85 18.09
CA GLY A 79 14.32 1.27 17.78
C GLY A 79 14.46 2.73 17.35
N GLY A 80 13.48 3.59 17.67
CA GLY A 80 13.54 5.01 17.28
C GLY A 80 13.31 5.28 15.79
N VAL A 81 12.88 4.27 15.05
CA VAL A 81 12.46 4.43 13.65
C VAL A 81 11.20 5.29 13.64
N ARG A 82 11.12 6.24 12.72
CA ARG A 82 9.98 7.15 12.57
C ARG A 82 9.59 7.32 11.11
N VAL A 83 8.36 7.68 10.87
CA VAL A 83 7.91 8.10 9.54
C VAL A 83 8.47 9.50 9.25
N THR A 84 9.12 9.65 8.12
CA THR A 84 9.75 10.89 7.67
C THR A 84 8.97 11.59 6.58
N ARG A 85 8.21 10.82 5.79
CA ARG A 85 7.41 11.34 4.69
C ARG A 85 6.16 10.48 4.49
N LEU A 86 5.06 11.14 4.15
CA LEU A 86 3.84 10.50 3.67
C LEU A 86 3.51 10.99 2.26
N HIS A 87 3.12 10.06 1.39
CA HIS A 87 2.54 10.39 0.09
C HIS A 87 1.10 9.91 0.06
N LEU A 88 0.21 10.75 -0.41
CA LEU A 88 -1.18 10.41 -0.67
C LEU A 88 -1.39 10.30 -2.18
N VAL A 89 -1.89 9.16 -2.63
CA VAL A 89 -2.13 8.87 -4.06
C VAL A 89 -3.59 8.48 -4.26
N ILE A 90 -4.21 9.00 -5.31
CA ILE A 90 -5.58 8.69 -5.73
C ILE A 90 -5.49 8.29 -7.20
N ASP A 91 -5.55 6.99 -7.47
CA ASP A 91 -5.16 6.41 -8.76
C ASP A 91 -5.91 7.04 -9.96
N GLU A 92 -7.23 7.19 -9.87
CA GLU A 92 -8.06 7.62 -10.99
C GLU A 92 -8.23 9.15 -11.09
N ASN A 93 -7.53 9.92 -10.27
CA ASN A 93 -7.53 11.38 -10.44
C ASN A 93 -6.64 11.80 -11.62
N PRO A 94 -6.99 12.88 -12.34
CA PRO A 94 -6.15 13.46 -13.39
C PRO A 94 -4.74 13.82 -12.91
N SER A 95 -4.63 14.26 -11.65
CA SER A 95 -3.37 14.38 -10.91
C SER A 95 -3.40 13.35 -9.76
N PRO A 96 -2.77 12.17 -9.94
CA PRO A 96 -2.89 11.10 -8.96
C PRO A 96 -2.22 11.39 -7.62
N ILE A 97 -1.18 12.25 -7.59
CA ILE A 97 -0.47 12.61 -6.35
C ILE A 97 -1.30 13.67 -5.62
N GLY A 98 -2.04 13.23 -4.60
CA GLY A 98 -2.88 14.10 -3.77
C GLY A 98 -2.07 14.97 -2.80
N GLY A 99 -0.88 14.54 -2.43
CA GLY A 99 0.02 15.31 -1.58
C GLY A 99 1.25 14.55 -1.13
N THR A 100 2.29 15.31 -0.76
CA THR A 100 3.50 14.78 -0.12
C THR A 100 3.77 15.63 1.12
N PHE A 101 3.89 14.98 2.27
CA PHE A 101 4.08 15.62 3.57
C PHE A 101 5.41 15.15 4.16
N THR A 102 6.26 16.08 4.54
CA THR A 102 7.55 15.79 5.16
C THR A 102 7.51 16.18 6.63
N PHE A 103 7.96 15.31 7.50
CA PHE A 103 7.94 15.49 8.94
C PHE A 103 9.34 15.72 9.49
N ALA A 104 9.50 16.81 10.26
CA ALA A 104 10.74 17.07 10.98
C ALA A 104 11.00 16.00 12.04
N PRO A 105 12.25 15.78 12.44
CA PRO A 105 12.59 14.78 13.46
C PRO A 105 11.83 14.91 14.78
N MET A 106 11.40 16.11 15.12
CA MET A 106 10.68 16.43 16.35
C MET A 106 9.17 16.57 16.18
N ALA A 107 8.63 16.20 15.02
CA ALA A 107 7.20 16.36 14.73
C ALA A 107 6.28 15.39 15.52
N GLY A 108 6.85 14.43 16.26
CA GLY A 108 6.06 13.38 16.92
C GLY A 108 5.50 12.37 15.90
N ARG A 109 4.20 12.08 16.00
CA ARG A 109 3.51 11.19 15.06
C ARG A 109 3.26 11.89 13.73
N ALA A 110 3.42 11.14 12.65
CA ALA A 110 3.17 11.60 11.30
C ALA A 110 1.71 11.35 10.88
N ASP A 111 0.75 11.87 11.66
CA ASP A 111 -0.67 11.72 11.39
C ASP A 111 -1.18 12.88 10.53
N ILE A 112 -2.10 12.58 9.60
CA ILE A 112 -2.72 13.59 8.72
C ILE A 112 -4.22 13.37 8.70
N GLU A 113 -4.98 14.47 8.78
CA GLU A 113 -6.39 14.52 8.45
C GLU A 113 -6.58 15.55 7.34
N THR A 114 -7.30 15.16 6.30
CA THR A 114 -7.51 16.02 5.13
C THR A 114 -8.82 15.68 4.43
N ARG A 115 -9.18 16.52 3.47
CA ARG A 115 -10.25 16.24 2.53
C ARG A 115 -9.68 16.35 1.12
N VAL A 116 -10.09 15.40 0.28
CA VAL A 116 -9.63 15.31 -1.11
C VAL A 116 -10.81 15.21 -2.06
N ARG A 117 -10.61 15.64 -3.29
CA ARG A 117 -11.51 15.34 -4.39
C ARG A 117 -11.15 13.99 -4.98
N ILE A 118 -12.13 13.14 -5.25
CA ILE A 118 -11.97 11.86 -5.92
C ILE A 118 -12.90 11.85 -7.15
N GLU A 119 -12.31 11.86 -8.36
CA GLU A 119 -13.07 12.05 -9.60
C GLU A 119 -13.86 10.80 -10.03
N ALA A 120 -13.35 9.61 -9.68
CA ALA A 120 -13.96 8.33 -10.06
C ALA A 120 -13.73 7.29 -8.95
N TYR A 121 -14.36 6.12 -9.09
CA TYR A 121 -14.05 4.97 -8.24
C TYR A 121 -12.56 4.67 -8.29
N SER A 122 -11.88 4.74 -7.16
CA SER A 122 -10.42 4.79 -7.13
C SER A 122 -9.84 4.05 -5.94
N TRP A 123 -8.65 3.49 -6.14
CA TRP A 123 -7.76 3.19 -5.03
C TRP A 123 -7.16 4.49 -4.48
N VAL A 124 -7.26 4.65 -3.19
CA VAL A 124 -6.54 5.67 -2.42
C VAL A 124 -5.43 4.98 -1.66
N ARG A 125 -4.23 5.52 -1.74
CA ARG A 125 -3.01 4.94 -1.14
C ARG A 125 -2.32 5.96 -0.27
N ALA A 126 -1.85 5.50 0.89
CA ALA A 126 -0.96 6.24 1.76
C ALA A 126 0.37 5.49 1.85
N LEU A 127 1.45 6.12 1.38
CA LEU A 127 2.80 5.57 1.48
C LEU A 127 3.55 6.26 2.61
N ALA A 128 4.10 5.49 3.54
CA ALA A 128 4.91 5.98 4.64
C ALA A 128 6.39 5.61 4.41
N GLU A 129 7.23 6.62 4.20
CA GLU A 129 8.69 6.42 4.19
C GLU A 129 9.22 6.55 5.61
N THR A 130 10.01 5.58 6.03
CA THR A 130 10.59 5.53 7.37
C THR A 130 12.06 5.93 7.38
N SER A 131 12.57 6.33 8.54
CA SER A 131 13.95 6.79 8.71
C SER A 131 15.00 5.71 8.48
N ASP A 132 14.61 4.43 8.49
CA ASP A 132 15.45 3.28 8.11
C ASP A 132 15.37 2.94 6.60
N GLY A 133 14.70 3.78 5.80
CA GLY A 133 14.65 3.68 4.35
C GLY A 133 13.58 2.76 3.79
N LYS A 134 12.74 2.16 4.63
CA LYS A 134 11.62 1.32 4.17
C LYS A 134 10.42 2.17 3.75
N ILE A 135 9.55 1.58 2.93
CA ILE A 135 8.33 2.22 2.47
C ILE A 135 7.17 1.26 2.72
N TYR A 136 6.19 1.71 3.46
CA TYR A 136 4.98 0.97 3.76
C TYR A 136 3.79 1.61 3.08
N MET A 137 2.82 0.81 2.64
CA MET A 137 1.63 1.30 1.94
C MET A 137 0.37 0.71 2.56
N ALA A 138 -0.52 1.60 3.01
CA ALA A 138 -1.92 1.28 3.24
C ALA A 138 -2.76 1.73 2.05
N ARG A 139 -3.83 0.98 1.72
CA ARG A 139 -4.72 1.32 0.61
C ARG A 139 -6.18 1.07 0.95
N ARG A 140 -7.08 1.86 0.34
CA ARG A 140 -8.54 1.71 0.42
C ARG A 140 -9.17 1.97 -0.95
N TYR A 141 -10.15 1.16 -1.32
CA TYR A 141 -10.95 1.41 -2.51
C TYR A 141 -12.16 2.27 -2.13
N VAL A 142 -12.26 3.44 -2.75
CA VAL A 142 -13.31 4.41 -2.50
C VAL A 142 -14.22 4.51 -3.70
N LYS A 143 -15.51 4.30 -3.48
CA LYS A 143 -16.55 4.49 -4.48
C LYS A 143 -17.06 5.93 -4.39
N ALA A 144 -16.49 6.82 -5.19
CA ALA A 144 -16.91 8.19 -5.31
C ALA A 144 -17.77 8.34 -6.59
N SER A 145 -19.04 8.68 -6.42
CA SER A 145 -19.95 8.97 -7.55
C SER A 145 -20.49 10.37 -7.36
N GLY A 146 -20.13 11.29 -8.23
CA GLY A 146 -20.68 12.64 -8.12
C GLY A 146 -19.81 13.78 -8.59
N GLY A 147 -18.93 13.55 -9.55
CA GLY A 147 -18.50 14.62 -10.45
C GLY A 147 -19.47 14.66 -11.63
N CYS A 148 -19.55 15.76 -12.37
CA CYS A 148 -20.40 15.97 -13.55
C CYS A 148 -20.19 14.98 -14.73
N SER A 149 -19.81 13.75 -14.46
CA SER A 149 -19.53 12.67 -15.41
C SER A 149 -20.35 11.43 -15.10
N ALA A 150 -21.61 11.60 -14.67
CA ALA A 150 -22.54 10.49 -14.84
C ALA A 150 -22.76 10.33 -16.36
N PRO A 151 -22.38 9.20 -16.98
CA PRO A 151 -22.82 8.94 -18.34
C PRO A 151 -24.34 8.92 -18.31
N ALA A 152 -24.93 9.63 -19.26
CA ALA A 152 -26.36 9.65 -19.49
C ALA A 152 -26.86 8.24 -19.86
#